data_fb633df0d19be3a657580bedb9a3caa2
#
_entry.id   fb633df0d19be3a657580bedb9a3caa2
#
_cell.length_a   1.000
_cell.length_b   1.000
_cell.length_c   1.000
_cell.angle_alpha   90.00
_cell.angle_beta   90.00
_cell.angle_gamma   90.00
#
_symmetry.space_group_name_H-M   'P 1'
#
loop_
_entity.id
_entity.type
_entity.pdbx_description
1 polymer ?
#
loop_
_entity_poly.entity_id
_entity_poly.type
_entity_poly.pdbx_seq_one_letter_code
_entity_poly.pdbx_strand_id
1 'polypeptide(L)'
;MTIVIRDVREHELDSVLALNNTAGDAILPLDAERLRFFWENAAYFRVAQSGEHLAGFLIALTPEVDYDSPNFRWFCERYPQFLYIDRIVVAGMRRGAGLGRVFYADVQSFAEPRVPRLACEVRAEAGNNPALLFHGSFGFHEVGQHVVPGTLGRVSLLTKDLCSWDWIRETYLREPAAGLPDVAWLAARQSAVAMAAPQRATGT
;
A
#
# COMPACT_ATOMS: atom_id res chain seq x y z
N MET A 1 22.63 -0.43 -14.54
CA MET A 1 22.18 -1.58 -13.73
C MET A 1 20.66 -1.66 -13.81
N THR A 2 20.13 -2.80 -14.19
CA THR A 2 18.69 -3.04 -14.29
C THR A 2 18.12 -3.26 -12.88
N ILE A 3 17.01 -2.59 -12.54
CA ILE A 3 16.27 -2.83 -11.31
C ILE A 3 15.00 -3.62 -11.67
N VAL A 4 14.72 -4.66 -10.90
CA VAL A 4 13.53 -5.50 -11.06
C VAL A 4 12.70 -5.42 -9.79
N ILE A 5 11.40 -5.11 -9.92
CA ILE A 5 10.42 -5.22 -8.82
C ILE A 5 9.79 -6.60 -8.94
N ARG A 6 9.80 -7.36 -7.85
CA ARG A 6 9.25 -8.71 -7.78
C ARG A 6 8.82 -9.07 -6.36
N ASP A 7 8.03 -10.11 -6.23
CA ASP A 7 7.66 -10.62 -4.93
C ASP A 7 8.91 -11.06 -4.13
N VAL A 8 8.87 -10.82 -2.82
CA VAL A 8 9.90 -11.26 -1.88
C VAL A 8 9.93 -12.77 -1.77
N ARG A 9 11.10 -13.34 -1.53
CA ARG A 9 11.27 -14.78 -1.28
C ARG A 9 11.60 -15.00 0.20
N GLU A 10 11.21 -16.15 0.75
CA GLU A 10 11.42 -16.45 2.17
C GLU A 10 12.87 -16.30 2.62
N HIS A 11 13.82 -16.82 1.85
CA HIS A 11 15.25 -16.74 2.17
C HIS A 11 15.84 -15.31 2.13
N GLU A 12 15.06 -14.31 1.67
CA GLU A 12 15.46 -12.90 1.63
C GLU A 12 15.00 -12.12 2.86
N LEU A 13 14.21 -12.72 3.74
CA LEU A 13 13.62 -12.02 4.90
C LEU A 13 14.70 -11.43 5.81
N ASP A 14 15.81 -12.12 6.04
CA ASP A 14 16.92 -11.57 6.83
C ASP A 14 17.53 -10.32 6.19
N SER A 15 17.65 -10.30 4.87
CA SER A 15 18.14 -9.14 4.13
C SER A 15 17.15 -7.96 4.17
N VAL A 16 15.83 -8.25 4.10
CA VAL A 16 14.77 -7.27 4.27
C VAL A 16 14.79 -6.69 5.69
N LEU A 17 14.95 -7.54 6.70
CA LEU A 17 15.03 -7.13 8.11
C LEU A 17 16.21 -6.18 8.34
N ALA A 18 17.40 -6.55 7.85
CA ALA A 18 18.58 -5.72 7.93
C ALA A 18 18.38 -4.38 7.20
N LEU A 19 17.77 -4.39 6.03
CA LEU A 19 17.48 -3.18 5.26
C LEU A 19 16.47 -2.28 5.99
N ASN A 20 15.42 -2.84 6.60
CA ASN A 20 14.47 -2.09 7.43
C ASN A 20 15.19 -1.39 8.59
N ASN A 21 15.97 -2.14 9.36
CA ASN A 21 16.54 -1.67 10.62
C ASN A 21 17.75 -0.72 10.42
N THR A 22 18.23 -0.59 9.18
CA THR A 22 19.24 0.40 8.78
C THR A 22 18.65 1.60 8.03
N ALA A 23 17.32 1.66 7.87
CA ALA A 23 16.67 2.73 7.08
C ALA A 23 16.65 4.10 7.75
N GLY A 24 16.96 4.17 9.05
CA GLY A 24 16.96 5.38 9.88
C GLY A 24 15.65 5.56 10.66
N ASP A 25 15.61 6.62 11.49
CA ASP A 25 14.60 6.83 12.53
C ASP A 25 13.17 7.08 12.00
N ALA A 26 13.03 7.34 10.71
CA ALA A 26 11.73 7.55 10.09
C ALA A 26 10.91 6.25 9.93
N ILE A 27 11.57 5.09 9.98
CA ILE A 27 10.97 3.76 9.84
C ILE A 27 11.08 3.03 11.18
N LEU A 28 9.96 2.52 11.67
CA LEU A 28 9.95 1.72 12.90
C LEU A 28 10.76 0.43 12.70
N PRO A 29 11.63 0.06 13.66
CA PRO A 29 12.34 -1.21 13.63
C PRO A 29 11.37 -2.40 13.53
N LEU A 30 11.84 -3.47 12.91
CA LEU A 30 11.17 -4.77 12.87
C LEU A 30 12.00 -5.79 13.65
N ASP A 31 11.31 -6.75 14.23
CA ASP A 31 11.88 -8.05 14.61
C ASP A 31 11.50 -9.12 13.57
N ALA A 32 12.07 -10.30 13.76
CA ALA A 32 11.86 -11.44 12.85
C ALA A 32 10.40 -11.93 12.87
N GLU A 33 9.74 -11.89 14.02
CA GLU A 33 8.35 -12.31 14.20
C GLU A 33 7.39 -11.38 13.42
N ARG A 34 7.54 -10.08 13.57
CA ARG A 34 6.74 -9.08 12.85
C ARG A 34 7.00 -9.14 11.33
N LEU A 35 8.24 -9.38 10.91
CA LEU A 35 8.53 -9.54 9.48
C LEU A 35 7.91 -10.83 8.93
N ARG A 36 7.94 -11.94 9.69
CA ARG A 36 7.27 -13.19 9.33
C ARG A 36 5.75 -12.99 9.20
N PHE A 37 5.15 -12.28 10.14
CA PHE A 37 3.74 -11.90 10.05
C PHE A 37 3.42 -11.16 8.74
N PHE A 38 4.23 -10.19 8.34
CA PHE A 38 4.03 -9.49 7.06
C PHE A 38 4.20 -10.43 5.86
N TRP A 39 5.19 -11.32 5.89
CA TRP A 39 5.41 -12.25 4.79
C TRP A 39 4.23 -13.22 4.60
N GLU A 40 3.59 -13.63 5.67
CA GLU A 40 2.44 -14.54 5.65
C GLU A 40 1.12 -13.86 5.31
N ASN A 41 0.96 -12.56 5.63
CA ASN A 41 -0.34 -11.88 5.59
C ASN A 41 -0.41 -10.71 4.60
N ALA A 42 0.70 -10.21 4.08
CA ALA A 42 0.67 -9.08 3.18
C ALA A 42 0.07 -9.43 1.81
N ALA A 43 -0.86 -8.62 1.34
CA ALA A 43 -1.40 -8.74 -0.01
C ALA A 43 -0.38 -8.31 -1.07
N TYR A 44 0.55 -7.43 -0.67
CA TYR A 44 1.64 -6.97 -1.51
C TYR A 44 2.93 -6.91 -0.67
N PHE A 45 3.91 -7.73 -1.02
CA PHE A 45 5.23 -7.68 -0.43
C PHE A 45 6.28 -7.86 -1.53
N ARG A 46 6.79 -6.76 -2.06
CA ARG A 46 7.75 -6.76 -3.16
C ARG A 46 9.05 -6.11 -2.78
N VAL A 47 10.10 -6.60 -3.43
CA VAL A 47 11.47 -6.11 -3.31
C VAL A 47 11.94 -5.52 -4.63
N ALA A 48 12.80 -4.52 -4.57
CA ALA A 48 13.58 -4.05 -5.70
C ALA A 48 14.94 -4.72 -5.68
N GLN A 49 15.24 -5.52 -6.68
CA GLN A 49 16.52 -6.18 -6.85
C GLN A 49 17.39 -5.42 -7.84
N SER A 50 18.65 -5.19 -7.48
CA SER A 50 19.68 -4.58 -8.34
C SER A 50 20.94 -5.46 -8.34
N GLY A 51 21.09 -6.29 -9.35
CA GLY A 51 22.07 -7.38 -9.35
C GLY A 51 21.73 -8.39 -8.26
N GLU A 52 22.68 -8.69 -7.38
CA GLU A 52 22.50 -9.64 -6.26
C GLU A 52 21.99 -8.97 -4.98
N HIS A 53 21.79 -7.65 -4.95
CA HIS A 53 21.43 -6.91 -3.75
C HIS A 53 19.99 -6.42 -3.78
N LEU A 54 19.37 -6.37 -2.60
CA LEU A 54 18.10 -5.68 -2.42
C LEU A 54 18.34 -4.16 -2.34
N ALA A 55 17.64 -3.43 -3.19
CA ALA A 55 17.70 -1.97 -3.24
C ALA A 55 16.56 -1.29 -2.48
N GLY A 56 15.53 -2.05 -2.10
CA GLY A 56 14.37 -1.56 -1.35
C GLY A 56 13.28 -2.62 -1.28
N PHE A 57 12.22 -2.31 -0.53
CA PHE A 57 11.00 -3.12 -0.47
C PHE A 57 9.79 -2.25 -0.12
N LEU A 58 8.60 -2.78 -0.39
CA LEU A 58 7.32 -2.20 0.01
C LEU A 58 6.40 -3.32 0.50
N ILE A 59 5.70 -3.05 1.63
CA ILE A 59 4.71 -3.95 2.23
C ILE A 59 3.37 -3.24 2.26
N ALA A 60 2.29 -3.95 1.84
CA ALA A 60 0.95 -3.45 1.97
C ALA A 60 -0.05 -4.56 2.35
N LEU A 61 -1.05 -4.19 3.16
CA LEU A 61 -2.05 -5.05 3.78
C LEU A 61 -3.46 -4.68 3.30
N THR A 62 -4.36 -5.64 3.31
CA THR A 62 -5.81 -5.43 3.14
C THR A 62 -6.53 -5.42 4.48
N PRO A 63 -7.77 -4.88 4.57
CA PRO A 63 -8.50 -4.74 5.85
C PRO A 63 -8.78 -6.06 6.58
N GLU A 64 -8.71 -7.20 5.88
CA GLU A 64 -9.00 -8.53 6.44
C GLU A 64 -7.90 -9.04 7.37
N VAL A 65 -6.73 -8.41 7.38
CA VAL A 65 -5.59 -8.82 8.19
C VAL A 65 -5.78 -8.33 9.62
N ASP A 66 -5.63 -9.23 10.60
CA ASP A 66 -5.62 -8.85 12.01
C ASP A 66 -4.27 -8.21 12.37
N TYR A 67 -4.17 -6.90 12.11
CA TYR A 67 -2.97 -6.12 12.35
C TYR A 67 -3.21 -5.11 13.47
N ASP A 68 -2.36 -5.12 14.49
CA ASP A 68 -2.52 -4.36 15.74
C ASP A 68 -2.12 -2.87 15.67
N SER A 69 -1.79 -2.36 14.46
CA SER A 69 -1.48 -0.95 14.27
C SER A 69 -2.71 -0.06 14.52
N PRO A 70 -2.63 0.93 15.44
CA PRO A 70 -3.73 1.88 15.66
C PRO A 70 -4.10 2.68 14.41
N ASN A 71 -3.12 2.99 13.57
CA ASN A 71 -3.34 3.72 12.32
C ASN A 71 -4.07 2.85 11.30
N PHE A 72 -3.67 1.58 11.16
CA PHE A 72 -4.36 0.62 10.30
C PHE A 72 -5.82 0.44 10.74
N ARG A 73 -6.07 0.24 12.04
CA ARG A 73 -7.43 0.10 12.61
C ARG A 73 -8.29 1.32 12.32
N TRP A 74 -7.71 2.53 12.41
CA TRP A 74 -8.41 3.77 12.08
C TRP A 74 -8.94 3.75 10.64
N PHE A 75 -8.18 3.21 9.68
CA PHE A 75 -8.63 3.06 8.30
C PHE A 75 -9.70 1.96 8.19
N CYS A 76 -9.56 0.81 8.86
CA CYS A 76 -10.54 -0.26 8.86
C CYS A 76 -11.92 0.18 9.35
N GLU A 77 -11.97 1.07 10.35
CA GLU A 77 -13.22 1.64 10.88
C GLU A 77 -13.96 2.54 9.87
N ARG A 78 -13.26 3.10 8.88
CA ARG A 78 -13.79 4.14 7.98
C ARG A 78 -13.95 3.68 6.54
N TYR A 79 -13.15 2.72 6.13
CA TYR A 79 -13.11 2.28 4.75
C TYR A 79 -13.21 0.75 4.68
N PRO A 80 -14.23 0.19 4.02
CA PRO A 80 -14.40 -1.26 3.93
C PRO A 80 -13.38 -1.92 3.00
N GLN A 81 -12.75 -1.15 2.10
CA GLN A 81 -11.83 -1.67 1.10
C GLN A 81 -10.73 -0.67 0.79
N PHE A 82 -9.51 -1.07 1.00
CA PHE A 82 -8.30 -0.32 0.68
C PHE A 82 -7.09 -1.26 0.66
N LEU A 83 -5.99 -0.78 0.12
CA LEU A 83 -4.67 -1.38 0.31
C LEU A 83 -3.85 -0.39 1.14
N TYR A 84 -3.45 -0.82 2.34
CA TYR A 84 -2.68 -0.03 3.29
C TYR A 84 -1.19 -0.27 3.10
N ILE A 85 -0.47 0.75 2.68
CA ILE A 85 0.99 0.73 2.59
C ILE A 85 1.54 0.92 4.00
N ASP A 86 2.00 -0.17 4.61
CA ASP A 86 2.58 -0.14 5.96
C ASP A 86 3.97 0.52 5.94
N ARG A 87 4.78 0.15 4.98
CA ARG A 87 6.11 0.75 4.80
C ARG A 87 6.66 0.64 3.39
N ILE A 88 7.49 1.61 3.05
CA ILE A 88 8.40 1.59 1.92
C ILE A 88 9.80 1.92 2.42
N VAL A 89 10.76 1.08 2.08
CA VAL A 89 12.17 1.28 2.41
C VAL A 89 13.00 1.27 1.14
N VAL A 90 13.83 2.28 0.98
CA VAL A 90 14.82 2.37 -0.11
C VAL A 90 16.20 2.45 0.53
N ALA A 91 17.11 1.58 0.09
CA ALA A 91 18.50 1.57 0.55
C ALA A 91 19.14 2.95 0.40
N GLY A 92 19.87 3.40 1.40
CA GLY A 92 20.43 4.77 1.47
C GLY A 92 21.19 5.18 0.19
N MET A 93 22.01 4.27 -0.35
CA MET A 93 22.79 4.48 -1.59
C MET A 93 21.91 4.57 -2.87
N ARG A 94 20.63 4.25 -2.79
CA ARG A 94 19.67 4.28 -3.89
C ARG A 94 18.59 5.36 -3.73
N ARG A 95 18.63 6.13 -2.65
CA ARG A 95 17.73 7.27 -2.46
C ARG A 95 18.00 8.34 -3.51
N GLY A 96 16.95 9.06 -3.93
CA GLY A 96 17.06 10.06 -5.00
C GLY A 96 17.08 9.51 -6.43
N ALA A 97 17.28 8.18 -6.62
CA ALA A 97 17.30 7.54 -7.94
C ALA A 97 15.91 7.18 -8.51
N GLY A 98 14.82 7.66 -7.90
CA GLY A 98 13.46 7.43 -8.38
C GLY A 98 12.84 6.09 -7.98
N LEU A 99 13.53 5.25 -7.18
CA LEU A 99 13.03 3.92 -6.82
C LEU A 99 11.70 3.97 -6.05
N GLY A 100 11.49 4.96 -5.19
CA GLY A 100 10.20 5.19 -4.53
C GLY A 100 9.06 5.38 -5.54
N ARG A 101 9.30 6.12 -6.63
CA ARG A 101 8.31 6.32 -7.70
C ARG A 101 7.97 5.01 -8.41
N VAL A 102 8.97 4.16 -8.64
CA VAL A 102 8.76 2.85 -9.27
C VAL A 102 7.91 1.95 -8.37
N PHE A 103 8.19 1.89 -7.06
CA PHE A 103 7.36 1.15 -6.11
C PHE A 103 5.92 1.66 -6.07
N TYR A 104 5.72 2.99 -6.07
CA TYR A 104 4.37 3.56 -6.03
C TYR A 104 3.60 3.30 -7.33
N ALA A 105 4.26 3.34 -8.49
CA ALA A 105 3.64 2.95 -9.75
C ALA A 105 3.26 1.45 -9.75
N ASP A 106 4.13 0.59 -9.23
CA ASP A 106 3.90 -0.85 -9.17
C ASP A 106 2.78 -1.23 -8.19
N VAL A 107 2.79 -0.69 -6.96
CA VAL A 107 1.72 -0.94 -5.98
C VAL A 107 0.38 -0.36 -6.43
N GLN A 108 0.37 0.78 -7.10
CA GLN A 108 -0.85 1.34 -7.68
C GLN A 108 -1.39 0.44 -8.79
N SER A 109 -0.56 -0.04 -9.70
CA SER A 109 -0.96 -0.99 -10.75
C SER A 109 -1.51 -2.29 -10.18
N PHE A 110 -0.94 -2.78 -9.07
CA PHE A 110 -1.45 -3.93 -8.33
C PHE A 110 -2.82 -3.64 -7.70
N ALA A 111 -2.98 -2.48 -7.07
CA ALA A 111 -4.18 -2.12 -6.31
C ALA A 111 -5.38 -1.74 -7.20
N GLU A 112 -5.14 -1.06 -8.32
CA GLU A 112 -6.17 -0.49 -9.20
C GLU A 112 -7.32 -1.48 -9.54
N PRO A 113 -7.05 -2.74 -9.96
CA PRO A 113 -8.11 -3.69 -10.23
C PRO A 113 -8.68 -4.38 -8.99
N ARG A 114 -8.12 -4.16 -7.80
CA ARG A 114 -8.45 -4.93 -6.57
C ARG A 114 -9.23 -4.14 -5.54
N VAL A 115 -8.82 -2.89 -5.32
CA VAL A 115 -9.38 -2.02 -4.28
C VAL A 115 -9.62 -0.61 -4.81
N PRO A 116 -10.59 0.14 -4.25
CA PRO A 116 -10.88 1.50 -4.70
C PRO A 116 -9.88 2.54 -4.16
N ARG A 117 -8.99 2.17 -3.23
CA ARG A 117 -8.20 3.14 -2.48
C ARG A 117 -6.86 2.59 -2.01
N LEU A 118 -5.83 3.43 -2.05
CA LEU A 118 -4.60 3.27 -1.26
C LEU A 118 -4.71 4.09 0.02
N ALA A 119 -4.13 3.57 1.11
CA ALA A 119 -4.01 4.25 2.39
C ALA A 119 -2.58 4.12 2.93
N CYS A 120 -2.10 5.09 3.67
CA CYS A 120 -0.83 5.03 4.40
C CYS A 120 -0.80 6.08 5.51
N GLU A 121 0.20 6.01 6.38
CA GLU A 121 0.53 7.11 7.26
C GLU A 121 1.93 7.66 6.97
N VAL A 122 2.08 8.94 7.30
CA VAL A 122 3.38 9.63 7.21
C VAL A 122 3.59 10.41 8.50
N ARG A 123 4.78 10.30 9.10
CA ARG A 123 5.14 11.09 10.26
C ARG A 123 5.01 12.58 9.93
N ALA A 124 4.19 13.29 10.69
CA ALA A 124 3.99 14.73 10.52
C ALA A 124 5.09 15.48 11.29
N GLU A 125 6.16 15.82 10.60
CA GLU A 125 7.20 16.69 11.14
C GLU A 125 6.87 18.15 10.89
N ALA A 126 7.30 19.03 11.80
CA ALA A 126 7.12 20.47 11.61
C ALA A 126 7.97 20.96 10.42
N GLY A 127 7.37 21.78 9.55
CA GLY A 127 8.04 22.36 8.39
C GLY A 127 7.88 21.58 7.10
N ASN A 128 8.87 21.68 6.21
CA ASN A 128 8.83 21.03 4.90
C ASN A 128 9.11 19.52 5.05
N ASN A 129 8.06 18.70 4.94
CA ASN A 129 8.13 17.25 5.08
C ASN A 129 8.27 16.58 3.70
N PRO A 130 9.47 16.09 3.33
CA PRO A 130 9.69 15.49 2.02
C PRO A 130 8.80 14.26 1.76
N ALA A 131 8.44 13.52 2.80
CA ALA A 131 7.56 12.36 2.66
C ALA A 131 6.12 12.79 2.30
N LEU A 132 5.58 13.84 2.94
CA LEU A 132 4.26 14.37 2.57
C LEU A 132 4.25 14.92 1.15
N LEU A 133 5.30 15.64 0.73
CA LEU A 133 5.44 16.14 -0.63
C LEU A 133 5.52 15.00 -1.65
N PHE A 134 6.27 13.93 -1.32
CA PHE A 134 6.35 12.76 -2.16
C PHE A 134 4.96 12.11 -2.34
N HIS A 135 4.23 11.85 -1.26
CA HIS A 135 2.91 11.25 -1.33
C HIS A 135 1.90 12.16 -2.06
N GLY A 136 1.93 13.46 -1.79
CA GLY A 136 1.11 14.44 -2.50
C GLY A 136 1.36 14.43 -4.01
N SER A 137 2.61 14.24 -4.46
CA SER A 137 2.94 14.13 -5.89
C SER A 137 2.35 12.89 -6.57
N PHE A 138 1.96 11.87 -5.79
CA PHE A 138 1.22 10.69 -6.25
C PHE A 138 -0.30 10.82 -6.08
N GLY A 139 -0.81 11.98 -5.68
CA GLY A 139 -2.23 12.23 -5.52
C GLY A 139 -2.81 11.74 -4.19
N PHE A 140 -1.96 11.47 -3.18
CA PHE A 140 -2.44 11.25 -1.83
C PHE A 140 -2.84 12.58 -1.19
N HIS A 141 -3.90 12.55 -0.39
CA HIS A 141 -4.38 13.67 0.41
C HIS A 141 -4.60 13.24 1.87
N GLU A 142 -4.46 14.18 2.78
CA GLU A 142 -4.68 13.95 4.22
C GLU A 142 -6.17 13.82 4.51
N VAL A 143 -6.53 12.76 5.25
CA VAL A 143 -7.89 12.48 5.70
C VAL A 143 -8.03 12.51 7.22
N GLY A 144 -6.95 12.66 7.94
CA GLY A 144 -6.91 12.77 9.39
C GLY A 144 -5.48 12.82 9.93
N GLN A 145 -5.41 13.06 11.23
CA GLN A 145 -4.15 13.02 11.97
C GLN A 145 -4.32 12.18 13.21
N HIS A 146 -3.29 11.47 13.60
CA HIS A 146 -3.29 10.63 14.78
C HIS A 146 -2.04 10.88 15.62
N VAL A 147 -2.19 10.90 16.94
CA VAL A 147 -1.08 10.88 17.89
C VAL A 147 -1.05 9.50 18.50
N VAL A 148 -0.05 8.71 18.17
CA VAL A 148 0.08 7.34 18.69
C VAL A 148 0.76 7.44 20.06
N PRO A 149 0.11 7.01 21.16
CA PRO A 149 0.72 7.01 22.49
C PRO A 149 2.03 6.21 22.50
N GLY A 150 3.06 6.76 23.12
CA GLY A 150 4.37 6.10 23.22
C GLY A 150 5.26 6.26 21.98
N THR A 151 4.81 6.92 20.93
CA THR A 151 5.63 7.29 19.79
C THR A 151 5.92 8.79 19.77
N LEU A 152 7.08 9.17 19.22
CA LEU A 152 7.43 10.59 19.09
C LEU A 152 6.67 11.18 17.91
N GLY A 153 5.50 11.74 18.16
CA GLY A 153 4.92 12.67 17.21
C GLY A 153 3.55 12.32 16.66
N ARG A 154 3.10 13.22 15.82
CA ARG A 154 1.86 13.16 15.06
C ARG A 154 2.11 12.45 13.74
N VAL A 155 1.15 11.66 13.26
CA VAL A 155 1.14 11.10 11.91
C VAL A 155 0.00 11.72 11.11
N SER A 156 0.23 12.00 9.85
CA SER A 156 -0.80 12.31 8.87
C SER A 156 -1.28 11.01 8.25
N LEU A 157 -2.59 10.79 8.29
CA LEU A 157 -3.26 9.66 7.66
C LEU A 157 -3.66 10.08 6.26
N LEU A 158 -3.16 9.37 5.26
CA LEU A 158 -3.29 9.75 3.86
C LEU A 158 -4.08 8.70 3.09
N THR A 159 -4.89 9.14 2.13
CA THR A 159 -5.52 8.26 1.16
C THR A 159 -5.33 8.77 -0.26
N LYS A 160 -5.44 7.84 -1.20
CA LYS A 160 -5.53 8.11 -2.63
C LYS A 160 -6.64 7.26 -3.23
N ASP A 161 -7.62 7.88 -3.87
CA ASP A 161 -8.65 7.15 -4.61
C ASP A 161 -8.08 6.62 -5.93
N LEU A 162 -8.47 5.39 -6.28
CA LEU A 162 -8.09 4.70 -7.49
C LEU A 162 -9.30 4.71 -8.42
N CYS A 163 -9.29 5.55 -9.43
CA CYS A 163 -10.45 5.89 -10.25
C CYS A 163 -10.43 5.30 -11.67
N SER A 164 -9.35 4.66 -12.10
CA SER A 164 -9.24 4.13 -13.47
C SER A 164 -9.98 2.81 -13.66
N TRP A 165 -10.32 2.11 -12.57
CA TRP A 165 -10.97 0.80 -12.63
C TRP A 165 -12.31 0.83 -13.36
N ASP A 166 -13.18 1.79 -13.09
CA ASP A 166 -14.49 1.88 -13.72
C ASP A 166 -14.37 2.07 -15.23
N TRP A 167 -13.43 2.91 -15.67
CA TRP A 167 -13.14 3.09 -17.08
C TRP A 167 -12.56 1.80 -17.72
N ILE A 168 -11.64 1.11 -17.04
CA ILE A 168 -11.07 -0.16 -17.51
C ILE A 168 -12.18 -1.20 -17.66
N ARG A 169 -13.02 -1.35 -16.65
CA ARG A 169 -14.16 -2.27 -16.65
C ARG A 169 -15.11 -1.98 -17.82
N GLU A 170 -15.49 -0.73 -17.98
CA GLU A 170 -16.43 -0.34 -19.02
C GLU A 170 -15.84 -0.44 -20.44
N THR A 171 -14.54 -0.23 -20.58
CA THR A 171 -13.87 -0.25 -21.88
C THR A 171 -13.49 -1.66 -22.32
N TYR A 172 -12.95 -2.48 -21.42
CA TYR A 172 -12.33 -3.76 -21.76
C TYR A 172 -13.03 -4.99 -21.19
N LEU A 173 -13.88 -4.83 -20.18
CA LEU A 173 -14.50 -5.92 -19.45
C LEU A 173 -16.05 -5.83 -19.48
N ARG A 174 -16.62 -5.28 -20.57
CA ARG A 174 -18.07 -5.12 -20.75
C ARG A 174 -18.80 -6.45 -20.81
N GLU A 175 -20.04 -6.44 -20.34
CA GLU A 175 -21.02 -7.46 -20.62
C GLU A 175 -21.38 -7.54 -22.12
N PRO A 176 -21.69 -8.75 -22.60
CA PRO A 176 -21.72 -9.95 -21.81
C PRO A 176 -20.30 -10.46 -21.56
N ALA A 177 -20.00 -10.67 -20.30
CA ALA A 177 -18.73 -11.26 -19.85
C ALA A 177 -18.56 -12.73 -20.30
N ALA A 178 -19.42 -13.21 -21.19
CA ALA A 178 -19.32 -14.52 -21.81
C ALA A 178 -18.00 -14.61 -22.59
N GLY A 179 -17.00 -15.23 -21.96
CA GLY A 179 -15.66 -15.38 -22.53
C GLY A 179 -14.54 -14.81 -21.67
N LEU A 180 -14.84 -14.06 -20.60
CA LEU A 180 -13.82 -13.72 -19.62
C LEU A 180 -13.47 -14.96 -18.77
N PRO A 181 -12.18 -15.21 -18.51
CA PRO A 181 -11.78 -16.29 -17.61
C PRO A 181 -12.27 -15.98 -16.19
N ASP A 182 -12.58 -17.05 -15.45
CA ASP A 182 -12.88 -16.92 -14.02
C ASP A 182 -11.61 -16.54 -13.25
N VAL A 183 -11.57 -15.29 -12.76
CA VAL A 183 -10.43 -14.74 -12.04
C VAL A 183 -10.91 -14.25 -10.68
N ALA A 184 -10.43 -14.88 -9.62
CA ALA A 184 -10.88 -14.63 -8.26
C ALA A 184 -10.87 -13.15 -7.86
N TRP A 185 -9.81 -12.40 -8.18
CA TRP A 185 -9.72 -10.98 -7.86
C TRP A 185 -10.75 -10.13 -8.63
N LEU A 186 -11.11 -10.52 -9.86
CA LEU A 186 -12.10 -9.82 -10.67
C LEU A 186 -13.52 -10.00 -10.06
N ALA A 187 -13.85 -11.23 -9.66
CA ALA A 187 -15.10 -11.52 -8.97
C ALA A 187 -15.21 -10.79 -7.63
N ALA A 188 -14.15 -10.79 -6.83
CA ALA A 188 -14.08 -10.07 -5.56
C ALA A 188 -14.27 -8.55 -5.76
N ARG A 189 -13.63 -7.96 -6.76
CA ARG A 189 -13.76 -6.53 -7.07
C ARG A 189 -15.17 -6.13 -7.52
N GLN A 190 -15.82 -6.97 -8.30
CA GLN A 190 -17.22 -6.74 -8.75
C GLN A 190 -18.18 -6.77 -7.57
N SER A 191 -18.03 -7.75 -6.67
CA SER A 191 -18.88 -7.88 -5.47
C SER A 191 -18.75 -6.67 -4.55
N ALA A 192 -17.56 -6.15 -4.41
CA ALA A 192 -17.24 -5.01 -3.58
C ALA A 192 -17.86 -3.69 -4.08
N VAL A 193 -17.86 -3.49 -5.40
CA VAL A 193 -18.49 -2.31 -6.02
C VAL A 193 -20.00 -2.35 -5.83
N ALA A 194 -20.62 -3.53 -5.90
CA ALA A 194 -22.04 -3.71 -5.68
C ALA A 194 -22.48 -3.37 -4.24
N MET A 195 -21.62 -3.63 -3.24
CA MET A 195 -21.90 -3.29 -1.84
C MET A 195 -21.68 -1.81 -1.51
N ALA A 196 -20.81 -1.13 -2.25
CA ALA A 196 -20.48 0.28 -2.04
C ALA A 196 -21.43 1.26 -2.76
N ALA A 197 -22.33 0.77 -3.61
CA ALA A 197 -23.31 1.61 -4.29
C ALA A 197 -24.31 2.16 -3.25
N PRO A 198 -24.50 3.51 -3.15
CA PRO A 198 -25.46 4.07 -2.24
C PRO A 198 -26.86 3.55 -2.61
N GLN A 199 -27.58 2.97 -1.63
CA GLN A 199 -28.99 2.66 -1.77
C GLN A 199 -29.70 3.98 -2.13
N ARG A 200 -30.12 4.14 -3.38
CA ARG A 200 -31.00 5.23 -3.77
C ARG A 200 -32.27 5.08 -2.93
N ALA A 201 -32.45 6.02 -2.01
CA ALA A 201 -33.71 6.14 -1.29
C ALA A 201 -34.82 6.29 -2.32
N THR A 202 -35.63 5.26 -2.48
CA THR A 202 -36.91 5.33 -3.18
C THR A 202 -37.84 6.17 -2.31
N GLY A 203 -37.82 7.51 -2.52
CA GLY A 203 -38.83 8.40 -1.96
C GLY A 203 -40.16 8.14 -2.69
N THR A 204 -41.13 7.70 -1.93
CA THR A 204 -42.54 7.80 -2.24
C THR A 204 -43.05 9.16 -1.80
#